data_587f1d7b881bb4d23a6cdfccfb612550
#
_entry.id   587f1d7b881bb4d23a6cdfccfb612550
#
_cell.length_a   1.000
_cell.length_b   1.000
_cell.length_c   1.000
_cell.angle_alpha   90.00
_cell.angle_beta   90.00
_cell.angle_gamma   90.00
#
_symmetry.space_group_name_H-M   'P 1'
#
loop_
_entity.id
_entity.type
_entity.pdbx_description
1 polymer ?
#
loop_
_entity_poly.entity_id
_entity_poly.type
_entity_poly.pdbx_seq_one_letter_code
_entity_poly.pdbx_strand_id
1 'polypeptide(L)'
;MNKTKENNVKANGSVKNTFDQEFSVVIGYEPIKLELKRIVDIMNNPQKYSDLGVTTSRGVLINGDPGLGKTLIANCFIKASGRKAYTCRKDKPDGAFVDEIRRTYEEAKANAPSIVFLDDMDKFANEDEKHTNCEEYVTVQACIDSVKNYEVFTLATTNDIKKLPESLLRVGRFDKNFKLDNPKGEDAERIIEYYLSKKKFVEDVNVKQIARILAGSSCAALETVINEAGVYAGFDNKEKIEMSDIIRAAMRVLYKAPESLSTDERHHIKEIAYHEAGHAVVAEVLDPESVNIVSVKRYDGNIGGVTSYYLDEEYWWSKKYMENRVLSLLAGKCATELVYGVVDTGANNDVQRAFNIVERFVDDYCSDDFDHFGYKYKPSDAFEERKVRKMAAEVTRYYQMTKKILADNREFLDKLAEELVKKETITTEEVQAIKKSCKIVNFTF
;
A
#
# COMPACT_ATOMS: atom_id res chain seq x y z
N MET A 1 -6.63 -24.81 -50.70
CA MET A 1 -6.54 -23.56 -49.91
C MET A 1 -7.20 -23.64 -48.53
N ASN A 2 -7.41 -24.84 -47.94
CA ASN A 2 -8.14 -24.98 -46.65
C ASN A 2 -7.38 -25.61 -45.50
N LYS A 3 -6.06 -25.87 -45.62
CA LYS A 3 -5.25 -26.47 -44.51
C LYS A 3 -4.48 -25.44 -43.68
N THR A 4 -4.32 -24.21 -44.14
CA THR A 4 -3.53 -23.18 -43.44
C THR A 4 -4.34 -22.39 -42.40
N LYS A 5 -5.69 -22.39 -42.49
CA LYS A 5 -6.53 -21.70 -41.49
C LYS A 5 -6.79 -22.50 -40.21
N GLU A 6 -6.79 -23.83 -40.29
CA GLU A 6 -7.04 -24.68 -39.10
C GLU A 6 -5.82 -24.72 -38.11
N ASN A 7 -4.59 -24.64 -38.67
CA ASN A 7 -3.41 -24.65 -37.82
C ASN A 7 -3.19 -23.34 -37.00
N ASN A 8 -3.64 -22.19 -37.52
CA ASN A 8 -3.54 -20.91 -36.80
C ASN A 8 -4.55 -20.78 -35.66
N VAL A 9 -5.74 -21.41 -35.79
CA VAL A 9 -6.75 -21.37 -34.72
C VAL A 9 -6.35 -22.27 -33.55
N LYS A 10 -5.69 -23.42 -33.84
CA LYS A 10 -5.20 -24.34 -32.75
C LYS A 10 -4.00 -23.75 -32.02
N ALA A 11 -3.09 -23.04 -32.67
CA ALA A 11 -1.95 -22.40 -31.98
C ALA A 11 -2.41 -21.26 -31.05
N ASN A 12 -3.33 -20.40 -31.52
CA ASN A 12 -3.88 -19.32 -30.67
C ASN A 12 -4.70 -19.85 -29.46
N GLY A 13 -5.37 -20.97 -29.58
CA GLY A 13 -6.10 -21.62 -28.48
C GLY A 13 -5.16 -22.19 -27.42
N SER A 14 -4.03 -22.78 -27.82
CA SER A 14 -3.06 -23.40 -26.88
C SER A 14 -2.31 -22.36 -26.05
N VAL A 15 -1.88 -21.26 -26.65
CA VAL A 15 -1.18 -20.17 -25.95
C VAL A 15 -2.09 -19.43 -24.97
N LYS A 16 -3.36 -19.19 -25.35
CA LYS A 16 -4.35 -18.59 -24.45
C LYS A 16 -4.59 -19.47 -23.22
N ASN A 17 -4.74 -20.77 -23.40
CA ASN A 17 -4.96 -21.70 -22.28
C ASN A 17 -3.77 -21.76 -21.34
N THR A 18 -2.53 -21.74 -21.85
CA THR A 18 -1.32 -21.81 -21.01
C THR A 18 -1.14 -20.54 -20.18
N PHE A 19 -1.30 -19.34 -20.75
CA PHE A 19 -1.19 -18.10 -20.01
C PHE A 19 -2.22 -18.01 -18.89
N ASP A 20 -3.49 -18.23 -19.19
CA ASP A 20 -4.57 -18.12 -18.21
C ASP A 20 -4.43 -19.18 -17.10
N GLN A 21 -3.90 -20.34 -17.42
CA GLN A 21 -3.58 -21.39 -16.43
C GLN A 21 -2.45 -20.96 -15.49
N GLU A 22 -1.32 -20.47 -16.01
CA GLU A 22 -0.18 -20.06 -15.20
C GLU A 22 -0.49 -18.83 -14.34
N PHE A 23 -1.30 -17.89 -14.86
CA PHE A 23 -1.72 -16.70 -14.13
C PHE A 23 -2.95 -16.88 -13.23
N SER A 24 -3.52 -18.08 -13.13
CA SER A 24 -4.67 -18.37 -12.26
C SER A 24 -4.38 -18.15 -10.77
N VAL A 25 -3.12 -18.24 -10.37
CA VAL A 25 -2.67 -17.99 -8.99
C VAL A 25 -2.44 -16.51 -8.66
N VAL A 26 -2.46 -15.63 -9.67
CA VAL A 26 -2.31 -14.19 -9.51
C VAL A 26 -3.70 -13.55 -9.44
N ILE A 27 -4.06 -13.07 -8.28
CA ILE A 27 -5.34 -12.39 -8.05
C ILE A 27 -5.16 -10.89 -8.29
N GLY A 28 -6.08 -10.25 -9.02
CA GLY A 28 -5.99 -8.85 -9.37
C GLY A 28 -5.01 -8.54 -10.51
N TYR A 29 -4.64 -7.28 -10.66
CA TYR A 29 -3.72 -6.76 -11.67
C TYR A 29 -4.17 -7.03 -13.12
N GLU A 30 -5.47 -7.07 -13.42
CA GLU A 30 -6.00 -7.45 -14.74
C GLU A 30 -5.42 -6.63 -15.91
N PRO A 31 -5.21 -5.29 -15.79
CA PRO A 31 -4.57 -4.52 -16.87
C PRO A 31 -3.13 -4.99 -17.13
N ILE A 32 -2.36 -5.28 -16.08
CA ILE A 32 -0.97 -5.74 -16.19
C ILE A 32 -0.93 -7.15 -16.79
N LYS A 33 -1.82 -8.06 -16.36
CA LYS A 33 -1.95 -9.41 -16.94
C LYS A 33 -2.24 -9.34 -18.44
N LEU A 34 -3.12 -8.44 -18.85
CA LEU A 34 -3.46 -8.27 -20.28
C LEU A 34 -2.24 -7.83 -21.08
N GLU A 35 -1.45 -6.88 -20.58
CA GLU A 35 -0.22 -6.44 -21.26
C GLU A 35 0.84 -7.55 -21.29
N LEU A 36 1.03 -8.28 -20.20
CA LEU A 36 1.95 -9.43 -20.16
C LEU A 36 1.51 -10.54 -21.13
N LYS A 37 0.20 -10.79 -21.25
CA LYS A 37 -0.36 -11.73 -22.21
C LYS A 37 -0.06 -11.34 -23.66
N ARG A 38 -0.14 -10.03 -23.97
CA ARG A 38 0.24 -9.50 -25.29
C ARG A 38 1.73 -9.74 -25.58
N ILE A 39 2.60 -9.52 -24.58
CA ILE A 39 4.03 -9.75 -24.75
C ILE A 39 4.31 -11.23 -24.99
N VAL A 40 3.68 -12.14 -24.24
CA VAL A 40 3.80 -13.60 -24.46
C VAL A 40 3.30 -13.99 -25.86
N ASP A 41 2.19 -13.41 -26.34
CA ASP A 41 1.70 -13.68 -27.72
C ASP A 41 2.72 -13.21 -28.78
N ILE A 42 3.34 -12.03 -28.59
CA ILE A 42 4.41 -11.53 -29.46
C ILE A 42 5.62 -12.48 -29.46
N MET A 43 6.06 -12.93 -28.27
CA MET A 43 7.21 -13.82 -28.11
C MET A 43 6.98 -15.19 -28.80
N ASN A 44 5.74 -15.68 -28.79
CA ASN A 44 5.39 -16.99 -29.34
C ASN A 44 4.96 -16.94 -30.81
N ASN A 45 4.62 -15.77 -31.32
CA ASN A 45 4.17 -15.56 -32.70
C ASN A 45 4.94 -14.41 -33.39
N PRO A 46 6.29 -14.39 -33.40
CA PRO A 46 7.09 -13.25 -33.83
C PRO A 46 6.82 -12.86 -35.30
N GLN A 47 6.59 -13.82 -36.17
CA GLN A 47 6.34 -13.56 -37.60
C GLN A 47 5.06 -12.73 -37.83
N LYS A 48 3.99 -13.01 -37.08
CA LYS A 48 2.71 -12.27 -37.16
C LYS A 48 2.90 -10.77 -36.91
N TYR A 49 3.79 -10.41 -36.00
CA TYR A 49 4.06 -9.02 -35.61
C TYR A 49 5.10 -8.36 -36.52
N SER A 50 6.10 -9.12 -36.95
CA SER A 50 7.07 -8.68 -37.98
C SER A 50 6.39 -8.31 -39.27
N ASP A 51 5.42 -9.09 -39.74
CA ASP A 51 4.65 -8.82 -40.96
C ASP A 51 3.84 -7.52 -40.88
N LEU A 52 3.51 -7.08 -39.65
CA LEU A 52 2.86 -5.80 -39.34
C LEU A 52 3.84 -4.65 -39.15
N GLY A 53 5.15 -4.89 -39.27
CA GLY A 53 6.20 -3.90 -38.99
C GLY A 53 6.35 -3.50 -37.53
N VAL A 54 5.86 -4.31 -36.57
CA VAL A 54 5.90 -4.02 -35.16
C VAL A 54 7.29 -4.33 -34.61
N THR A 55 7.90 -3.34 -33.95
CA THR A 55 9.10 -3.55 -33.13
C THR A 55 8.70 -4.14 -31.79
N THR A 56 9.20 -5.32 -31.44
CA THR A 56 8.87 -6.00 -30.19
C THR A 56 9.63 -5.43 -29.00
N SER A 57 8.96 -5.34 -27.85
CA SER A 57 9.62 -5.04 -26.56
C SER A 57 10.66 -6.11 -26.24
N ARG A 58 11.78 -5.68 -25.66
CA ARG A 58 12.90 -6.57 -25.31
C ARG A 58 13.09 -6.73 -23.83
N GLY A 59 12.44 -5.89 -23.05
CA GLY A 59 12.55 -5.94 -21.62
C GLY A 59 11.30 -5.44 -20.90
N VAL A 60 11.01 -6.10 -19.79
CA VAL A 60 9.94 -5.75 -18.86
C VAL A 60 10.52 -5.57 -17.48
N LEU A 61 10.16 -4.47 -16.82
CA LEU A 61 10.43 -4.22 -15.42
C LEU A 61 9.12 -4.26 -14.64
N ILE A 62 9.08 -5.04 -13.56
CA ILE A 62 7.97 -5.07 -12.60
C ILE A 62 8.45 -4.41 -11.32
N ASN A 63 7.85 -3.29 -10.95
CA ASN A 63 8.23 -2.54 -9.75
C ASN A 63 7.06 -2.41 -8.77
N GLY A 64 7.36 -2.10 -7.51
CA GLY A 64 6.38 -1.90 -6.45
C GLY A 64 6.91 -2.35 -5.10
N ASP A 65 6.21 -2.02 -4.03
CA ASP A 65 6.62 -2.30 -2.66
C ASP A 65 6.87 -3.79 -2.40
N PRO A 66 7.63 -4.15 -1.36
CA PRO A 66 7.82 -5.55 -0.96
C PRO A 66 6.48 -6.25 -0.67
N GLY A 67 6.38 -7.54 -1.06
CA GLY A 67 5.22 -8.36 -0.73
C GLY A 67 4.01 -8.20 -1.66
N LEU A 68 4.16 -7.57 -2.83
CA LEU A 68 3.09 -7.40 -3.84
C LEU A 68 3.01 -8.54 -4.87
N GLY A 69 3.88 -9.53 -4.79
CA GLY A 69 3.87 -10.67 -5.71
C GLY A 69 4.68 -10.47 -7.00
N LYS A 70 5.63 -9.52 -7.05
CA LYS A 70 6.49 -9.27 -8.23
C LYS A 70 7.15 -10.53 -8.77
N THR A 71 7.86 -11.26 -7.93
CA THR A 71 8.54 -12.52 -8.30
C THR A 71 7.54 -13.62 -8.70
N LEU A 72 6.32 -13.65 -8.10
CA LEU A 72 5.25 -14.57 -8.51
C LEU A 72 4.80 -14.27 -9.95
N ILE A 73 4.50 -13.02 -10.26
CA ILE A 73 4.11 -12.58 -11.61
C ILE A 73 5.22 -12.87 -12.62
N ALA A 74 6.48 -12.57 -12.26
CA ALA A 74 7.62 -12.87 -13.12
C ALA A 74 7.74 -14.38 -13.42
N ASN A 75 7.58 -15.24 -12.43
CA ASN A 75 7.60 -16.68 -12.61
C ASN A 75 6.43 -17.20 -13.46
N CYS A 76 5.22 -16.66 -13.27
CA CYS A 76 4.06 -16.97 -14.11
C CYS A 76 4.31 -16.56 -15.58
N PHE A 77 4.89 -15.38 -15.80
CA PHE A 77 5.26 -14.91 -17.14
C PHE A 77 6.29 -15.83 -17.81
N ILE A 78 7.34 -16.22 -17.10
CA ILE A 78 8.37 -17.15 -17.59
C ILE A 78 7.74 -18.46 -18.02
N LYS A 79 6.91 -19.07 -17.17
CA LYS A 79 6.21 -20.33 -17.47
C LYS A 79 5.27 -20.18 -18.67
N ALA A 80 4.46 -19.12 -18.71
CA ALA A 80 3.54 -18.87 -19.79
C ALA A 80 4.23 -18.63 -21.14
N SER A 81 5.47 -18.10 -21.15
CA SER A 81 6.27 -17.91 -22.36
C SER A 81 6.82 -19.21 -22.94
N GLY A 82 6.91 -20.28 -22.16
CA GLY A 82 7.55 -21.55 -22.55
C GLY A 82 9.06 -21.47 -22.78
N ARG A 83 9.70 -20.34 -22.47
CA ARG A 83 11.12 -20.11 -22.68
C ARG A 83 11.94 -20.50 -21.47
N LYS A 84 13.16 -20.97 -21.69
CA LYS A 84 14.10 -21.22 -20.59
C LYS A 84 14.56 -19.91 -19.98
N ALA A 85 14.50 -19.81 -18.64
CA ALA A 85 14.96 -18.64 -17.92
C ALA A 85 16.30 -18.87 -17.23
N TYR A 86 17.13 -17.82 -17.26
CA TYR A 86 18.40 -17.73 -16.55
C TYR A 86 18.26 -16.62 -15.53
N THR A 87 18.28 -16.99 -14.25
CA THR A 87 18.03 -16.04 -13.15
C THR A 87 19.35 -15.52 -12.60
N CYS A 88 19.41 -14.20 -12.44
CA CYS A 88 20.48 -13.48 -11.78
C CYS A 88 19.92 -12.74 -10.56
N ARG A 89 20.44 -13.03 -9.38
CA ARG A 89 20.05 -12.43 -8.11
C ARG A 89 21.27 -12.21 -7.24
N LYS A 90 21.42 -11.02 -6.69
CA LYS A 90 22.56 -10.71 -5.81
C LYS A 90 22.32 -11.28 -4.41
N ASP A 91 23.01 -12.35 -4.08
CA ASP A 91 22.92 -13.01 -2.78
C ASP A 91 24.02 -12.59 -1.81
N LYS A 92 25.13 -12.00 -2.33
CA LYS A 92 26.29 -11.59 -1.54
C LYS A 92 26.80 -10.22 -1.97
N PRO A 93 27.31 -9.41 -1.05
CA PRO A 93 27.93 -8.12 -1.36
C PRO A 93 29.41 -8.32 -1.80
N ASP A 94 29.66 -9.10 -2.87
CA ASP A 94 31.01 -9.31 -3.39
C ASP A 94 31.15 -8.80 -4.82
N GLY A 95 32.40 -8.53 -5.24
CA GLY A 95 32.72 -8.04 -6.58
C GLY A 95 32.55 -9.08 -7.71
N ALA A 96 32.28 -10.34 -7.41
CA ALA A 96 32.10 -11.40 -8.39
C ALA A 96 30.72 -11.33 -9.11
N PHE A 97 29.81 -10.53 -8.62
CA PHE A 97 28.45 -10.43 -9.15
C PHE A 97 28.42 -9.86 -10.58
N VAL A 98 29.33 -8.96 -10.93
CA VAL A 98 29.46 -8.42 -12.30
C VAL A 98 29.75 -9.54 -13.31
N ASP A 99 30.62 -10.49 -12.97
CA ASP A 99 30.92 -11.64 -13.83
C ASP A 99 29.75 -12.62 -13.90
N GLU A 100 28.96 -12.74 -12.82
CA GLU A 100 27.72 -13.53 -12.82
C GLU A 100 26.69 -12.95 -13.78
N ILE A 101 26.50 -11.62 -13.80
CA ILE A 101 25.62 -10.94 -14.75
C ILE A 101 26.06 -11.29 -16.18
N ARG A 102 27.35 -11.10 -16.52
CA ARG A 102 27.89 -11.40 -17.85
C ARG A 102 27.65 -12.85 -18.24
N ARG A 103 27.99 -13.79 -17.36
CA ARG A 103 27.81 -15.23 -17.59
C ARG A 103 26.34 -15.58 -17.85
N THR A 104 25.43 -15.03 -17.05
CA THR A 104 24.00 -15.27 -17.21
C THR A 104 23.49 -14.85 -18.58
N TYR A 105 23.93 -13.70 -19.10
CA TYR A 105 23.56 -13.24 -20.45
C TYR A 105 24.21 -14.07 -21.55
N GLU A 106 25.46 -14.52 -21.42
CA GLU A 106 26.11 -15.39 -22.40
C GLU A 106 25.45 -16.77 -22.44
N GLU A 107 25.07 -17.34 -21.31
CA GLU A 107 24.32 -18.60 -21.26
C GLU A 107 22.93 -18.46 -21.91
N ALA A 108 22.23 -17.36 -21.64
CA ALA A 108 20.94 -17.08 -22.26
C ALA A 108 21.05 -16.91 -23.77
N LYS A 109 22.08 -16.20 -24.24
CA LYS A 109 22.39 -16.00 -25.65
C LYS A 109 22.70 -17.31 -26.38
N ALA A 110 23.49 -18.18 -25.76
CA ALA A 110 23.83 -19.50 -26.34
C ALA A 110 22.61 -20.43 -26.44
N ASN A 111 21.58 -20.19 -25.67
CA ASN A 111 20.35 -21.00 -25.60
C ASN A 111 19.09 -20.22 -26.01
N ALA A 112 19.23 -19.22 -26.88
CA ALA A 112 18.07 -18.49 -27.41
C ALA A 112 17.15 -19.42 -28.25
N PRO A 113 15.81 -19.26 -28.18
CA PRO A 113 15.06 -18.21 -27.50
C PRO A 113 14.98 -18.43 -25.99
N SER A 114 15.33 -17.39 -25.19
CA SER A 114 15.48 -17.50 -23.75
C SER A 114 15.03 -16.23 -23.02
N ILE A 115 15.00 -16.30 -21.67
CA ILE A 115 14.74 -15.15 -20.79
C ILE A 115 15.92 -14.99 -19.83
N VAL A 116 16.39 -13.76 -19.64
CA VAL A 116 17.21 -13.39 -18.48
C VAL A 116 16.30 -12.77 -17.45
N PHE A 117 16.28 -13.33 -16.24
CA PHE A 117 15.50 -12.82 -15.13
C PHE A 117 16.39 -12.19 -14.07
N LEU A 118 16.29 -10.87 -13.91
CA LEU A 118 17.01 -10.08 -12.93
C LEU A 118 16.10 -9.81 -11.74
N ASP A 119 16.25 -10.57 -10.66
CA ASP A 119 15.37 -10.48 -9.49
C ASP A 119 15.95 -9.51 -8.45
N ASP A 120 15.11 -8.64 -7.90
CA ASP A 120 15.45 -7.62 -6.89
C ASP A 120 16.60 -6.69 -7.34
N MET A 121 16.47 -6.07 -8.52
CA MET A 121 17.54 -5.22 -9.10
C MET A 121 17.96 -4.04 -8.21
N ASP A 122 17.10 -3.56 -7.32
CA ASP A 122 17.46 -2.52 -6.35
C ASP A 122 18.58 -2.94 -5.37
N LYS A 123 18.88 -4.24 -5.31
CA LYS A 123 19.97 -4.80 -4.50
C LYS A 123 21.28 -4.99 -5.26
N PHE A 124 21.32 -4.70 -6.56
CA PHE A 124 22.51 -4.94 -7.38
C PHE A 124 23.65 -3.99 -7.00
N ALA A 125 23.36 -2.71 -6.74
CA ALA A 125 24.34 -1.79 -6.22
C ALA A 125 24.73 -2.11 -4.77
N ASN A 126 26.02 -1.89 -4.42
CA ASN A 126 26.48 -1.92 -3.05
C ASN A 126 25.97 -0.67 -2.30
N GLU A 127 25.79 -0.76 -0.97
CA GLU A 127 25.27 0.34 -0.15
C GLU A 127 26.19 1.59 -0.17
N ASP A 128 27.50 1.38 -0.33
CA ASP A 128 28.52 2.45 -0.31
C ASP A 128 28.67 3.18 -1.65
N GLU A 129 28.01 2.73 -2.72
CA GLU A 129 28.11 3.32 -4.05
C GLU A 129 26.92 4.22 -4.39
N LYS A 130 27.16 5.26 -5.19
CA LYS A 130 26.07 6.01 -5.81
C LYS A 130 25.37 5.10 -6.81
N HIS A 131 24.20 4.60 -6.46
CA HIS A 131 23.45 3.58 -7.18
C HIS A 131 23.35 3.77 -8.70
N THR A 132 23.28 5.02 -9.18
CA THR A 132 23.14 5.32 -10.62
C THR A 132 24.37 5.00 -11.46
N ASN A 133 25.55 4.90 -10.86
CA ASN A 133 26.84 4.70 -11.55
C ASN A 133 27.56 3.42 -11.12
N CYS A 134 26.91 2.51 -10.42
CA CYS A 134 27.56 1.28 -10.00
C CYS A 134 27.85 0.34 -11.19
N GLU A 135 28.93 -0.42 -11.08
CA GLU A 135 29.42 -1.29 -12.16
C GLU A 135 28.37 -2.33 -12.58
N GLU A 136 27.60 -2.84 -11.66
CA GLU A 136 26.55 -3.82 -11.92
C GLU A 136 25.50 -3.28 -12.90
N TYR A 137 25.01 -2.05 -12.71
CA TYR A 137 24.02 -1.45 -13.64
C TYR A 137 24.61 -1.13 -14.99
N VAL A 138 25.86 -0.68 -15.04
CA VAL A 138 26.59 -0.48 -16.30
C VAL A 138 26.75 -1.80 -17.04
N THR A 139 27.08 -2.87 -16.32
CA THR A 139 27.18 -4.22 -16.87
C THR A 139 25.85 -4.73 -17.40
N VAL A 140 24.76 -4.58 -16.65
CA VAL A 140 23.41 -4.94 -17.10
C VAL A 140 23.07 -4.20 -18.40
N GLN A 141 23.36 -2.90 -18.50
CA GLN A 141 23.12 -2.13 -19.73
C GLN A 141 23.91 -2.70 -20.92
N ALA A 142 25.20 -2.94 -20.74
CA ALA A 142 26.06 -3.50 -21.78
C ALA A 142 25.58 -4.88 -22.22
N CYS A 143 25.17 -5.73 -21.28
CA CYS A 143 24.64 -7.06 -21.56
C CYS A 143 23.33 -7.03 -22.33
N ILE A 144 22.36 -6.19 -21.94
CA ILE A 144 21.10 -5.99 -22.68
C ILE A 144 21.41 -5.56 -24.13
N ASP A 145 22.33 -4.61 -24.29
CA ASP A 145 22.72 -4.11 -25.62
C ASP A 145 23.41 -5.20 -26.46
N SER A 146 24.19 -6.10 -25.86
CA SER A 146 24.90 -7.19 -26.54
C SER A 146 23.98 -8.28 -27.10
N VAL A 147 22.78 -8.43 -26.52
CA VAL A 147 21.81 -9.45 -26.94
C VAL A 147 20.71 -8.93 -27.87
N LYS A 148 20.81 -7.66 -28.31
CA LYS A 148 19.77 -7.02 -29.19
C LYS A 148 19.44 -7.78 -30.45
N ASN A 149 20.40 -8.53 -31.02
CA ASN A 149 20.22 -9.29 -32.24
C ASN A 149 19.86 -10.76 -32.00
N TYR A 150 19.62 -11.12 -30.75
CA TYR A 150 19.27 -12.47 -30.32
C TYR A 150 17.85 -12.49 -29.76
N GLU A 151 17.21 -13.64 -29.78
CA GLU A 151 15.90 -13.83 -29.15
C GLU A 151 16.04 -14.03 -27.62
N VAL A 152 16.70 -13.07 -26.96
CA VAL A 152 16.83 -13.00 -25.51
C VAL A 152 15.94 -11.89 -25.00
N PHE A 153 15.03 -12.22 -24.09
CA PHE A 153 14.16 -11.27 -23.42
C PHE A 153 14.64 -11.00 -21.99
N THR A 154 14.66 -9.75 -21.58
CA THR A 154 15.08 -9.40 -20.21
C THR A 154 13.85 -9.08 -19.37
N LEU A 155 13.63 -9.83 -18.30
CA LEU A 155 12.61 -9.60 -17.28
C LEU A 155 13.30 -9.16 -16.00
N ALA A 156 12.79 -8.13 -15.33
CA ALA A 156 13.35 -7.67 -14.06
C ALA A 156 12.29 -7.35 -13.04
N THR A 157 12.66 -7.47 -11.75
CA THR A 157 11.88 -6.97 -10.62
C THR A 157 12.68 -5.98 -9.81
N THR A 158 12.01 -5.02 -9.16
CA THR A 158 12.63 -4.07 -8.23
C THR A 158 11.63 -3.62 -7.17
N ASN A 159 12.11 -3.36 -5.96
CA ASN A 159 11.28 -2.74 -4.92
C ASN A 159 11.32 -1.22 -5.02
N ASP A 160 12.39 -0.64 -5.52
CA ASP A 160 12.55 0.80 -5.65
C ASP A 160 13.13 1.17 -7.03
N ILE A 161 12.26 1.63 -7.91
CA ILE A 161 12.65 2.07 -9.26
C ILE A 161 13.58 3.29 -9.24
N LYS A 162 13.55 4.11 -8.18
CA LYS A 162 14.37 5.32 -8.07
C LYS A 162 15.85 5.00 -7.88
N LYS A 163 16.17 3.78 -7.46
CA LYS A 163 17.55 3.29 -7.35
C LYS A 163 18.14 2.91 -8.70
N LEU A 164 17.32 2.68 -9.71
CA LEU A 164 17.76 2.30 -11.03
C LEU A 164 18.14 3.53 -11.87
N PRO A 165 19.24 3.48 -12.64
CA PRO A 165 19.61 4.58 -13.53
C PRO A 165 18.57 4.72 -14.66
N GLU A 166 18.24 5.97 -15.02
CA GLU A 166 17.28 6.29 -16.11
C GLU A 166 17.66 5.62 -17.43
N SER A 167 18.95 5.40 -17.66
CA SER A 167 19.44 4.75 -18.87
C SER A 167 18.96 3.31 -19.05
N LEU A 168 18.60 2.60 -17.98
CA LEU A 168 17.97 1.28 -18.04
C LEU A 168 16.48 1.36 -18.40
N LEU A 169 15.82 2.47 -18.07
CA LEU A 169 14.38 2.65 -18.29
C LEU A 169 14.03 3.20 -19.69
N ARG A 170 15.04 3.30 -20.58
CA ARG A 170 14.85 3.82 -21.96
C ARG A 170 14.38 2.73 -22.92
N VAL A 171 13.76 3.19 -24.01
CA VAL A 171 13.36 2.32 -25.14
C VAL A 171 14.56 1.51 -25.65
N GLY A 172 14.33 0.22 -25.87
CA GLY A 172 15.34 -0.75 -26.29
C GLY A 172 16.00 -1.52 -25.13
N ARG A 173 15.63 -1.22 -23.87
CA ARG A 173 16.03 -1.94 -22.66
C ARG A 173 14.79 -2.37 -21.88
N PHE A 174 14.40 -1.66 -20.82
CA PHE A 174 13.12 -1.90 -20.15
C PHE A 174 12.04 -1.00 -20.75
N ASP A 175 11.53 -1.39 -21.91
CA ASP A 175 10.54 -0.64 -22.68
C ASP A 175 9.18 -0.57 -21.96
N LYS A 176 8.89 -1.58 -21.18
CA LYS A 176 7.65 -1.71 -20.42
C LYS A 176 7.98 -1.74 -18.92
N ASN A 177 7.31 -0.86 -18.19
CA ASN A 177 7.45 -0.76 -16.75
C ASN A 177 6.06 -0.90 -16.11
N PHE A 178 5.87 -1.94 -15.31
CA PHE A 178 4.63 -2.24 -14.61
C PHE A 178 4.77 -1.97 -13.12
N LYS A 179 4.03 -0.98 -12.64
CA LYS A 179 3.95 -0.69 -11.21
C LYS A 179 2.85 -1.54 -10.58
N LEU A 180 3.21 -2.31 -9.56
CA LEU A 180 2.25 -3.00 -8.70
C LEU A 180 1.94 -2.10 -7.51
N ASP A 181 0.66 -1.93 -7.23
CA ASP A 181 0.16 -1.25 -6.05
C ASP A 181 -0.46 -2.27 -5.08
N ASN A 182 -0.70 -1.86 -3.83
CA ASN A 182 -1.39 -2.70 -2.86
C ASN A 182 -2.78 -3.10 -3.37
N PRO A 183 -3.24 -4.33 -3.08
CA PRO A 183 -4.57 -4.77 -3.49
C PRO A 183 -5.66 -3.94 -2.83
N LYS A 184 -6.75 -3.68 -3.55
CA LYS A 184 -7.85 -2.81 -3.15
C LYS A 184 -9.21 -3.44 -3.47
N GLY A 185 -10.25 -3.04 -2.72
CA GLY A 185 -11.62 -3.45 -2.98
C GLY A 185 -11.76 -4.95 -3.19
N GLU A 186 -12.37 -5.34 -4.30
CA GLU A 186 -12.64 -6.75 -4.62
C GLU A 186 -11.37 -7.61 -4.75
N ASP A 187 -10.24 -7.05 -5.20
CA ASP A 187 -9.00 -7.79 -5.28
C ASP A 187 -8.44 -8.14 -3.89
N ALA A 188 -8.53 -7.22 -2.93
CA ALA A 188 -8.15 -7.49 -1.54
C ALA A 188 -9.07 -8.56 -0.92
N GLU A 189 -10.40 -8.48 -1.15
CA GLU A 189 -11.37 -9.47 -0.69
C GLU A 189 -11.03 -10.86 -1.24
N ARG A 190 -10.81 -10.99 -2.55
CA ARG A 190 -10.45 -12.26 -3.22
C ARG A 190 -9.12 -12.84 -2.72
N ILE A 191 -8.13 -12.00 -2.41
CA ILE A 191 -6.86 -12.45 -1.82
C ILE A 191 -7.08 -12.98 -0.40
N ILE A 192 -7.88 -12.29 0.41
CA ILE A 192 -8.24 -12.74 1.76
C ILE A 192 -8.99 -14.07 1.70
N GLU A 193 -10.00 -14.20 0.84
CA GLU A 193 -10.74 -15.44 0.61
C GLU A 193 -9.81 -16.58 0.22
N TYR A 194 -8.85 -16.32 -0.68
CA TYR A 194 -7.85 -17.32 -1.09
C TYR A 194 -7.01 -17.81 0.10
N TYR A 195 -6.55 -16.92 0.98
CA TYR A 195 -5.77 -17.35 2.14
C TYR A 195 -6.64 -18.02 3.21
N LEU A 196 -7.88 -17.58 3.42
CA LEU A 196 -8.84 -18.22 4.31
C LEU A 196 -9.20 -19.63 3.82
N SER A 197 -9.39 -19.84 2.52
CA SER A 197 -9.72 -21.13 1.93
C SER A 197 -8.65 -22.21 2.14
N LYS A 198 -7.41 -21.78 2.41
CA LYS A 198 -6.31 -22.69 2.77
C LYS A 198 -6.34 -23.15 4.23
N LYS A 199 -7.17 -22.54 5.06
CA LYS A 199 -7.32 -22.90 6.47
C LYS A 199 -8.44 -23.93 6.61
N LYS A 200 -8.26 -24.92 7.50
CA LYS A 200 -9.20 -26.04 7.62
C LYS A 200 -10.43 -25.73 8.46
N PHE A 201 -10.27 -24.83 9.43
CA PHE A 201 -11.30 -24.54 10.42
C PHE A 201 -11.41 -23.02 10.56
N VAL A 202 -12.33 -22.42 9.80
CA VAL A 202 -12.63 -21.00 9.85
C VAL A 202 -14.11 -20.84 10.11
N GLU A 203 -14.47 -19.95 11.02
CA GLU A 203 -15.86 -19.51 11.19
C GLU A 203 -16.28 -18.66 9.99
N ASP A 204 -17.59 -18.45 9.82
CA ASP A 204 -18.11 -17.52 8.81
C ASP A 204 -17.72 -16.09 9.21
N VAL A 205 -16.63 -15.62 8.61
CA VAL A 205 -16.05 -14.30 8.88
C VAL A 205 -16.44 -13.30 7.78
N ASN A 206 -16.61 -12.04 8.16
CA ASN A 206 -16.92 -10.99 7.21
C ASN A 206 -15.66 -10.56 6.45
N VAL A 207 -15.46 -11.10 5.24
CA VAL A 207 -14.29 -10.80 4.39
C VAL A 207 -14.20 -9.32 4.04
N LYS A 208 -15.32 -8.64 3.80
CA LYS A 208 -15.33 -7.18 3.52
C LYS A 208 -14.81 -6.37 4.70
N GLN A 209 -15.21 -6.75 5.91
CA GLN A 209 -14.70 -6.13 7.13
C GLN A 209 -13.20 -6.35 7.26
N ILE A 210 -12.71 -7.57 7.01
CA ILE A 210 -11.28 -7.88 7.03
C ILE A 210 -10.54 -7.03 6.00
N ALA A 211 -11.04 -6.92 4.78
CA ALA A 211 -10.44 -6.12 3.72
C ALA A 211 -10.36 -4.62 4.08
N ARG A 212 -11.38 -4.10 4.77
CA ARG A 212 -11.36 -2.71 5.30
C ARG A 212 -10.30 -2.53 6.39
N ILE A 213 -10.25 -3.44 7.36
CA ILE A 213 -9.26 -3.41 8.45
C ILE A 213 -7.84 -3.45 7.89
N LEU A 214 -7.62 -4.24 6.84
CA LEU A 214 -6.32 -4.45 6.21
C LEU A 214 -6.08 -3.54 4.99
N ALA A 215 -6.91 -2.52 4.78
CA ALA A 215 -6.77 -1.62 3.64
C ALA A 215 -5.37 -0.98 3.57
N GLY A 216 -4.82 -0.89 2.37
CA GLY A 216 -3.46 -0.39 2.15
C GLY A 216 -2.34 -1.38 2.48
N SER A 217 -2.67 -2.61 2.88
CA SER A 217 -1.68 -3.66 3.17
C SER A 217 -1.23 -4.39 1.90
N SER A 218 0.02 -4.86 1.89
CA SER A 218 0.53 -5.70 0.81
C SER A 218 -0.06 -7.11 0.86
N CYS A 219 -0.01 -7.85 -0.27
CA CYS A 219 -0.48 -9.25 -0.33
C CYS A 219 0.19 -10.13 0.74
N ALA A 220 1.48 -9.92 1.00
CA ALA A 220 2.21 -10.64 2.04
C ALA A 220 1.73 -10.30 3.45
N ALA A 221 1.34 -9.04 3.70
CA ALA A 221 0.76 -8.65 5.00
C ALA A 221 -0.61 -9.29 5.21
N LEU A 222 -1.45 -9.35 4.15
CA LEU A 222 -2.74 -10.06 4.21
C LEU A 222 -2.55 -11.54 4.57
N GLU A 223 -1.60 -12.21 3.91
CA GLU A 223 -1.24 -13.61 4.22
C GLU A 223 -0.79 -13.77 5.66
N THR A 224 0.12 -12.88 6.12
CA THR A 224 0.67 -12.94 7.46
C THR A 224 -0.43 -12.79 8.51
N VAL A 225 -1.35 -11.82 8.35
CA VAL A 225 -2.46 -11.63 9.30
C VAL A 225 -3.35 -12.87 9.39
N ILE A 226 -3.74 -13.45 8.25
CA ILE A 226 -4.57 -14.67 8.22
C ILE A 226 -3.82 -15.86 8.84
N ASN A 227 -2.50 -15.93 8.66
CA ASN A 227 -1.70 -16.99 9.27
C ASN A 227 -1.59 -16.82 10.79
N GLU A 228 -1.28 -15.60 11.27
CA GLU A 228 -1.18 -15.28 12.69
C GLU A 228 -2.53 -15.48 13.41
N ALA A 229 -3.66 -15.18 12.77
CA ALA A 229 -4.97 -15.47 13.32
C ALA A 229 -5.13 -16.97 13.62
N GLY A 230 -4.64 -17.83 12.72
CA GLY A 230 -4.62 -19.29 12.95
C GLY A 230 -3.69 -19.70 14.11
N VAL A 231 -2.56 -19.00 14.28
CA VAL A 231 -1.64 -19.25 15.41
C VAL A 231 -2.33 -18.88 16.73
N TYR A 232 -3.02 -17.74 16.79
CA TYR A 232 -3.75 -17.32 18.00
C TYR A 232 -4.90 -18.27 18.33
N ALA A 233 -5.73 -18.65 17.37
CA ALA A 233 -6.80 -19.60 17.58
C ALA A 233 -6.27 -20.95 18.12
N GLY A 234 -5.16 -21.45 17.55
CA GLY A 234 -4.52 -22.69 18.00
C GLY A 234 -3.92 -22.56 19.42
N PHE A 235 -3.27 -21.46 19.74
CA PHE A 235 -2.71 -21.21 21.07
C PHE A 235 -3.79 -21.12 22.15
N ASP A 236 -4.93 -20.49 21.82
CA ASP A 236 -6.09 -20.36 22.71
C ASP A 236 -6.97 -21.62 22.75
N ASN A 237 -6.54 -22.72 22.10
CA ASN A 237 -7.27 -24.00 22.01
C ASN A 237 -8.69 -23.87 21.43
N LYS A 238 -8.89 -22.93 20.50
CA LYS A 238 -10.15 -22.80 19.78
C LYS A 238 -10.28 -23.85 18.68
N GLU A 239 -11.50 -24.24 18.37
CA GLU A 239 -11.78 -25.19 17.28
C GLU A 239 -11.73 -24.53 15.90
N LYS A 240 -11.92 -23.19 15.84
CA LYS A 240 -11.99 -22.42 14.60
C LYS A 240 -11.27 -21.07 14.74
N ILE A 241 -10.84 -20.52 13.60
CA ILE A 241 -10.38 -19.13 13.51
C ILE A 241 -11.61 -18.24 13.50
N GLU A 242 -11.69 -17.30 14.41
CA GLU A 242 -12.77 -16.34 14.56
C GLU A 242 -12.34 -14.93 14.12
N MET A 243 -13.32 -14.03 13.94
CA MET A 243 -13.04 -12.64 13.62
C MET A 243 -12.16 -11.95 14.69
N SER A 244 -12.34 -12.30 15.96
CA SER A 244 -11.52 -11.82 17.08
C SER A 244 -10.04 -12.14 16.92
N ASP A 245 -9.70 -13.32 16.39
CA ASP A 245 -8.32 -13.74 16.15
C ASP A 245 -7.70 -12.93 14.99
N ILE A 246 -8.50 -12.67 13.96
CA ILE A 246 -8.07 -11.84 12.81
C ILE A 246 -7.81 -10.39 13.25
N ILE A 247 -8.68 -9.81 14.08
CA ILE A 247 -8.48 -8.45 14.61
C ILE A 247 -7.21 -8.40 15.47
N ARG A 248 -7.01 -9.38 16.36
CA ARG A 248 -5.80 -9.51 17.18
C ARG A 248 -4.54 -9.61 16.33
N ALA A 249 -4.58 -10.42 15.28
CA ALA A 249 -3.48 -10.56 14.32
C ALA A 249 -3.22 -9.25 13.55
N ALA A 250 -4.26 -8.57 13.08
CA ALA A 250 -4.16 -7.29 12.41
C ALA A 250 -3.50 -6.23 13.31
N MET A 251 -3.93 -6.11 14.56
CA MET A 251 -3.32 -5.22 15.54
C MET A 251 -1.84 -5.52 15.75
N ARG A 252 -1.45 -6.79 15.83
CA ARG A 252 -0.07 -7.19 16.00
C ARG A 252 0.80 -6.92 14.78
N VAL A 253 0.31 -7.32 13.59
CA VAL A 253 1.09 -7.27 12.34
C VAL A 253 1.18 -5.84 11.79
N LEU A 254 0.07 -5.09 11.76
CA LEU A 254 0.03 -3.76 11.15
C LEU A 254 0.49 -2.66 12.11
N TYR A 255 0.08 -2.76 13.39
CA TYR A 255 0.34 -1.69 14.37
C TYR A 255 1.40 -2.08 15.40
N LYS A 256 1.94 -3.31 15.33
CA LYS A 256 2.89 -3.85 16.33
C LYS A 256 2.36 -3.73 17.77
N ALA A 257 1.04 -3.72 17.92
CA ALA A 257 0.38 -3.57 19.20
C ALA A 257 0.72 -4.74 20.13
N PRO A 258 0.94 -4.51 21.44
CA PRO A 258 1.12 -5.57 22.42
C PRO A 258 -0.18 -6.32 22.62
N GLU A 259 -0.09 -7.57 23.09
CA GLU A 259 -1.29 -8.37 23.43
C GLU A 259 -2.07 -7.81 24.61
N SER A 260 -1.35 -7.26 25.59
CA SER A 260 -1.93 -6.67 26.80
C SER A 260 -1.40 -5.27 27.04
N LEU A 261 -2.23 -4.44 27.65
CA LEU A 261 -1.83 -3.12 28.11
C LEU A 261 -0.76 -3.21 29.20
N SER A 262 0.20 -2.30 29.17
CA SER A 262 1.16 -2.07 30.26
C SER A 262 0.46 -1.49 31.49
N THR A 263 1.15 -1.46 32.64
CA THR A 263 0.61 -0.87 33.86
C THR A 263 0.28 0.62 33.67
N ASP A 264 1.13 1.35 32.97
CA ASP A 264 0.92 2.78 32.70
C ASP A 264 -0.27 3.02 31.78
N GLU A 265 -0.43 2.22 30.72
CA GLU A 265 -1.59 2.29 29.81
C GLU A 265 -2.89 1.97 30.55
N ARG A 266 -2.90 0.99 31.47
CA ARG A 266 -4.07 0.69 32.32
C ARG A 266 -4.42 1.85 33.26
N HIS A 267 -3.42 2.55 33.76
CA HIS A 267 -3.63 3.71 34.62
C HIS A 267 -4.28 4.87 33.89
N HIS A 268 -3.92 5.07 32.61
CA HIS A 268 -4.40 6.15 31.75
C HIS A 268 -5.40 5.71 30.69
N ILE A 269 -6.01 4.53 30.83
CA ILE A 269 -6.88 3.95 29.80
C ILE A 269 -8.07 4.84 29.45
N LYS A 270 -8.60 5.59 30.42
CA LYS A 270 -9.74 6.48 30.19
C LYS A 270 -9.35 7.69 29.34
N GLU A 271 -8.21 8.30 29.65
CA GLU A 271 -7.67 9.44 28.90
C GLU A 271 -7.36 9.03 27.46
N ILE A 272 -6.73 7.87 27.25
CA ILE A 272 -6.46 7.31 25.93
C ILE A 272 -7.78 7.00 25.20
N ALA A 273 -8.76 6.39 25.89
CA ALA A 273 -10.05 6.07 25.29
C ALA A 273 -10.81 7.31 24.82
N TYR A 274 -10.81 8.39 25.58
CA TYR A 274 -11.43 9.64 25.15
C TYR A 274 -10.68 10.32 24.02
N HIS A 275 -9.35 10.22 23.98
CA HIS A 275 -8.54 10.71 22.89
C HIS A 275 -8.91 9.99 21.57
N GLU A 276 -8.87 8.66 21.56
CA GLU A 276 -9.19 7.87 20.37
C GLU A 276 -10.67 7.95 19.97
N ALA A 277 -11.58 7.97 20.98
CA ALA A 277 -12.99 8.20 20.72
C ALA A 277 -13.23 9.57 20.09
N GLY A 278 -12.48 10.60 20.48
CA GLY A 278 -12.55 11.92 19.87
C GLY A 278 -12.26 11.87 18.38
N HIS A 279 -11.18 11.22 17.99
CA HIS A 279 -10.84 11.00 16.58
C HIS A 279 -11.95 10.28 15.83
N ALA A 280 -12.47 9.19 16.40
CA ALA A 280 -13.52 8.38 15.77
C ALA A 280 -14.85 9.14 15.63
N VAL A 281 -15.27 9.87 16.65
CA VAL A 281 -16.53 10.65 16.62
C VAL A 281 -16.48 11.72 15.56
N VAL A 282 -15.41 12.51 15.49
CA VAL A 282 -15.31 13.58 14.49
C VAL A 282 -15.26 13.00 13.08
N ALA A 283 -14.47 11.93 12.87
CA ALA A 283 -14.43 11.26 11.58
C ALA A 283 -15.82 10.76 11.15
N GLU A 284 -16.54 10.06 12.03
CA GLU A 284 -17.87 9.51 11.76
C GLU A 284 -18.98 10.55 11.57
N VAL A 285 -18.84 11.74 12.13
CA VAL A 285 -19.78 12.86 11.92
C VAL A 285 -19.54 13.52 10.56
N LEU A 286 -18.28 13.64 10.15
CA LEU A 286 -17.88 14.31 8.90
C LEU A 286 -17.96 13.38 7.68
N ASP A 287 -17.62 12.11 7.87
CA ASP A 287 -17.57 11.08 6.85
C ASP A 287 -18.04 9.75 7.44
N PRO A 288 -19.35 9.43 7.31
CA PRO A 288 -19.93 8.23 7.88
C PRO A 288 -19.27 6.95 7.37
N GLU A 289 -19.05 6.00 8.27
CA GLU A 289 -18.39 4.71 8.01
C GLU A 289 -16.90 4.81 7.65
N SER A 290 -16.26 5.93 7.94
CA SER A 290 -14.82 6.12 7.65
C SER A 290 -13.88 5.46 8.68
N VAL A 291 -14.37 5.11 9.86
CA VAL A 291 -13.57 4.49 10.93
C VAL A 291 -13.49 2.98 10.74
N ASN A 292 -12.27 2.40 10.74
CA ASN A 292 -12.05 0.96 10.64
C ASN A 292 -11.88 0.27 12.00
N ILE A 293 -10.90 0.72 12.77
CA ILE A 293 -10.58 0.21 14.11
C ILE A 293 -10.27 1.39 15.01
N VAL A 294 -10.71 1.30 16.25
CA VAL A 294 -10.30 2.18 17.34
C VAL A 294 -9.75 1.32 18.47
N SER A 295 -8.56 1.64 18.98
CA SER A 295 -7.92 0.85 20.01
C SER A 295 -7.16 1.74 20.99
N VAL A 296 -7.21 1.40 22.28
CA VAL A 296 -6.40 2.02 23.32
C VAL A 296 -5.00 1.41 23.45
N LYS A 297 -4.70 0.37 22.67
CA LYS A 297 -3.38 -0.27 22.64
C LYS A 297 -2.40 0.59 21.88
N ARG A 298 -1.20 0.77 22.44
CA ARG A 298 -0.11 1.49 21.76
C ARG A 298 0.24 0.86 20.43
N TYR A 299 0.81 1.64 19.54
CA TYR A 299 1.30 1.17 18.26
C TYR A 299 2.76 1.56 18.04
N ASP A 300 3.52 0.69 17.36
CA ASP A 300 4.93 0.91 16.96
C ASP A 300 5.84 1.46 18.08
N GLY A 301 5.59 1.03 19.34
CA GLY A 301 6.37 1.47 20.50
C GLY A 301 5.99 2.83 21.09
N ASN A 302 5.04 3.56 20.49
CA ASN A 302 4.53 4.82 21.03
C ASN A 302 3.55 4.58 22.20
N ILE A 303 3.45 5.55 23.10
CA ILE A 303 2.43 5.57 24.15
C ILE A 303 1.16 6.17 23.54
N GLY A 304 0.02 5.50 23.69
CA GLY A 304 -1.27 5.95 23.18
C GLY A 304 -1.97 4.91 22.32
N GLY A 305 -3.19 5.21 21.93
CA GLY A 305 -4.01 4.33 21.12
C GLY A 305 -3.81 4.52 19.60
N VAL A 306 -4.76 3.98 18.84
CA VAL A 306 -4.82 4.17 17.39
C VAL A 306 -6.26 4.23 16.91
N THR A 307 -6.58 5.23 16.10
CA THR A 307 -7.80 5.30 15.30
C THR A 307 -7.43 5.18 13.82
N SER A 308 -7.83 4.08 13.20
CA SER A 308 -7.58 3.78 11.79
C SER A 308 -8.79 4.14 10.96
N TYR A 309 -8.55 4.67 9.77
CA TYR A 309 -9.58 5.14 8.85
C TYR A 309 -9.54 4.37 7.54
N TYR A 310 -10.72 4.11 6.99
CA TYR A 310 -10.86 3.74 5.59
C TYR A 310 -10.76 5.02 4.76
N LEU A 311 -9.70 5.11 3.99
CA LEU A 311 -9.51 6.20 3.05
C LEU A 311 -10.01 5.71 1.70
N ASP A 312 -11.15 6.19 1.26
CA ASP A 312 -11.50 6.08 -0.15
C ASP A 312 -10.40 6.79 -0.95
N GLU A 313 -9.72 6.05 -1.81
CA GLU A 313 -8.66 6.61 -2.61
C GLU A 313 -9.25 7.44 -3.76
N GLU A 314 -9.81 8.58 -3.42
CA GLU A 314 -10.05 9.61 -4.41
C GLU A 314 -8.71 10.17 -4.87
N TYR A 315 -8.44 10.08 -6.16
CA TYR A 315 -7.29 10.72 -6.81
C TYR A 315 -7.28 12.25 -6.63
N TRP A 316 -8.39 12.82 -6.18
CA TRP A 316 -8.58 14.24 -5.93
C TRP A 316 -8.87 14.49 -4.45
N TRP A 317 -7.88 14.94 -3.74
CA TRP A 317 -8.08 15.44 -2.40
C TRP A 317 -8.72 16.82 -2.47
N SER A 318 -10.02 16.87 -2.33
CA SER A 318 -10.75 18.12 -2.27
C SER A 318 -10.36 18.91 -1.01
N LYS A 319 -10.53 20.23 -1.05
CA LYS A 319 -10.33 21.07 0.15
C LYS A 319 -11.15 20.53 1.33
N LYS A 320 -12.40 20.16 1.10
CA LYS A 320 -13.28 19.58 2.12
C LYS A 320 -12.72 18.30 2.74
N TYR A 321 -12.18 17.40 1.92
CA TYR A 321 -11.55 16.17 2.42
C TYR A 321 -10.37 16.47 3.36
N MET A 322 -9.52 17.40 2.97
CA MET A 322 -8.37 17.78 3.78
C MET A 322 -8.78 18.54 5.05
N GLU A 323 -9.81 19.40 4.99
CA GLU A 323 -10.41 20.05 6.16
C GLU A 323 -10.95 19.00 7.14
N ASN A 324 -11.69 18.00 6.66
CA ASN A 324 -12.14 16.87 7.49
C ASN A 324 -10.97 16.17 8.19
N ARG A 325 -9.85 16.01 7.49
CA ARG A 325 -8.62 15.41 8.07
C ARG A 325 -8.03 16.28 9.18
N VAL A 326 -7.98 17.61 8.99
CA VAL A 326 -7.50 18.52 10.03
C VAL A 326 -8.40 18.46 11.27
N LEU A 327 -9.72 18.48 11.09
CA LEU A 327 -10.69 18.38 12.17
C LEU A 327 -10.53 17.07 12.94
N SER A 328 -10.39 15.94 12.21
CA SER A 328 -10.19 14.61 12.83
C SER A 328 -8.85 14.53 13.59
N LEU A 329 -7.76 15.11 13.06
CA LEU A 329 -6.46 15.13 13.74
C LEU A 329 -6.48 15.95 15.05
N LEU A 330 -7.23 17.04 15.11
CA LEU A 330 -7.35 17.86 16.30
C LEU A 330 -8.28 17.25 17.37
N ALA A 331 -9.06 16.21 17.01
CA ALA A 331 -10.16 15.71 17.80
C ALA A 331 -9.73 15.03 19.10
N GLY A 332 -8.62 14.26 19.10
CA GLY A 332 -8.10 13.64 20.33
C GLY A 332 -7.81 14.65 21.42
N LYS A 333 -7.04 15.70 21.06
CA LYS A 333 -6.76 16.82 21.97
C LYS A 333 -8.03 17.52 22.44
N CYS A 334 -8.98 17.80 21.52
CA CYS A 334 -10.23 18.47 21.87
C CYS A 334 -11.10 17.63 22.81
N ALA A 335 -11.11 16.31 22.65
CA ALA A 335 -11.88 15.39 23.48
C ALA A 335 -11.35 15.35 24.91
N THR A 336 -10.04 15.19 25.10
CA THR A 336 -9.42 15.17 26.43
C THR A 336 -9.57 16.51 27.13
N GLU A 337 -9.42 17.62 26.44
CA GLU A 337 -9.65 18.94 27.00
C GLU A 337 -11.13 19.18 27.36
N LEU A 338 -12.08 18.72 26.52
CA LEU A 338 -13.52 18.86 26.80
C LEU A 338 -13.94 18.05 28.03
N VAL A 339 -13.33 16.89 28.26
CA VAL A 339 -13.72 15.97 29.34
C VAL A 339 -13.01 16.27 30.64
N TYR A 340 -11.70 16.52 30.58
CA TYR A 340 -10.85 16.66 31.78
C TYR A 340 -10.43 18.10 32.06
N GLY A 341 -10.62 19.03 31.14
CA GLY A 341 -10.21 20.44 31.32
C GLY A 341 -8.69 20.65 31.29
N VAL A 342 -7.92 19.63 30.88
CA VAL A 342 -6.46 19.67 30.85
C VAL A 342 -5.93 19.46 29.42
N VAL A 343 -4.76 20.03 29.13
CA VAL A 343 -4.04 19.81 27.90
C VAL A 343 -3.03 18.70 28.13
N ASP A 344 -3.16 17.59 27.41
CA ASP A 344 -2.19 16.49 27.44
C ASP A 344 -1.12 16.64 26.37
N THR A 345 0.01 15.96 26.55
CA THR A 345 1.13 15.94 25.59
C THR A 345 0.99 14.86 24.53
N GLY A 346 0.02 13.95 24.65
CA GLY A 346 -0.19 12.80 23.73
C GLY A 346 -0.58 13.24 22.33
N ALA A 347 -1.23 14.39 22.22
CA ALA A 347 -1.71 14.93 20.94
C ALA A 347 -0.62 15.63 20.08
N ASN A 348 0.65 15.64 20.47
CA ASN A 348 1.69 16.41 19.77
C ASN A 348 1.82 16.02 18.30
N ASN A 349 1.85 14.73 18.00
CA ASN A 349 1.96 14.23 16.63
C ASN A 349 0.76 14.63 15.75
N ASP A 350 -0.45 14.56 16.29
CA ASP A 350 -1.67 14.89 15.56
C ASP A 350 -1.75 16.39 15.28
N VAL A 351 -1.38 17.21 16.25
CA VAL A 351 -1.29 18.67 16.07
C VAL A 351 -0.27 19.02 15.00
N GLN A 352 0.92 18.38 15.01
CA GLN A 352 1.94 18.61 13.97
C GLN A 352 1.44 18.22 12.59
N ARG A 353 0.74 17.10 12.45
CA ARG A 353 0.16 16.64 11.18
C ARG A 353 -0.94 17.60 10.71
N ALA A 354 -1.76 18.12 11.61
CA ALA A 354 -2.78 19.12 11.30
C ALA A 354 -2.14 20.41 10.74
N PHE A 355 -1.08 20.92 11.40
CA PHE A 355 -0.33 22.06 10.91
C PHE A 355 0.28 21.83 9.52
N ASN A 356 0.85 20.67 9.26
CA ASN A 356 1.43 20.32 7.96
C ASN A 356 0.37 20.32 6.83
N ILE A 357 -0.87 19.91 7.12
CA ILE A 357 -1.97 19.98 6.14
C ILE A 357 -2.36 21.43 5.90
N VAL A 358 -2.48 22.23 6.94
CA VAL A 358 -2.84 23.67 6.82
C VAL A 358 -1.73 24.44 6.09
N GLU A 359 -0.47 24.12 6.32
CA GLU A 359 0.65 24.69 5.57
C GLU A 359 0.50 24.48 4.06
N ARG A 360 0.14 23.24 3.65
CA ARG A 360 -0.13 22.94 2.23
C ARG A 360 -1.31 23.73 1.67
N PHE A 361 -2.33 24.00 2.46
CA PHE A 361 -3.42 24.88 2.02
C PHE A 361 -2.94 26.27 1.67
N VAL A 362 -2.04 26.81 2.50
CA VAL A 362 -1.52 28.16 2.34
C VAL A 362 -0.49 28.21 1.22
N ASP A 363 0.48 27.28 1.18
CA ASP A 363 1.61 27.33 0.27
C ASP A 363 1.37 26.65 -1.08
N ASP A 364 0.95 25.36 -1.04
CA ASP A 364 0.95 24.55 -2.25
C ASP A 364 -0.34 24.74 -3.07
N TYR A 365 -1.46 24.91 -2.38
CA TYR A 365 -2.77 24.90 -3.04
C TYR A 365 -3.40 26.29 -3.16
N CYS A 366 -2.80 27.32 -2.56
CA CYS A 366 -3.30 28.71 -2.60
C CYS A 366 -4.82 28.78 -2.40
N SER A 367 -5.32 28.07 -1.36
CA SER A 367 -6.75 27.79 -1.20
C SER A 367 -7.60 29.04 -0.99
N ASP A 368 -7.01 30.17 -0.60
CA ASP A 368 -7.71 31.41 -0.33
C ASP A 368 -7.26 32.54 -1.30
N ASP A 369 -5.97 32.64 -1.60
CA ASP A 369 -5.40 33.60 -2.53
C ASP A 369 -4.01 33.15 -2.99
N PHE A 370 -3.43 33.83 -4.00
CA PHE A 370 -2.09 33.56 -4.53
C PHE A 370 -0.98 34.36 -3.83
N ASP A 371 -1.29 35.08 -2.77
CA ASP A 371 -0.31 35.90 -2.04
C ASP A 371 0.79 35.06 -1.37
N HIS A 372 0.53 33.76 -1.15
CA HIS A 372 1.44 32.84 -0.48
C HIS A 372 2.21 31.93 -1.43
N PHE A 373 2.03 32.08 -2.74
CA PHE A 373 2.74 31.28 -3.75
C PHE A 373 4.17 31.76 -3.95
N GLY A 374 5.13 31.20 -3.22
CA GLY A 374 6.52 31.66 -3.12
C GLY A 374 7.59 30.79 -3.78
N TYR A 375 7.25 29.90 -4.66
CA TYR A 375 8.13 28.82 -5.14
C TYR A 375 9.45 29.22 -5.83
N LYS A 376 9.60 30.44 -6.33
CA LYS A 376 10.79 30.85 -7.10
C LYS A 376 11.70 31.85 -6.39
N TYR A 377 11.26 32.44 -5.31
CA TYR A 377 11.99 33.49 -4.63
C TYR A 377 12.11 33.18 -3.14
N LYS A 378 13.27 33.47 -2.56
CA LYS A 378 13.42 33.41 -1.11
C LYS A 378 12.40 34.38 -0.50
N PRO A 379 11.44 33.91 0.31
CA PRO A 379 10.42 34.78 0.85
C PRO A 379 11.04 35.86 1.76
N SER A 380 10.41 37.03 1.81
CA SER A 380 10.81 38.05 2.78
C SER A 380 10.32 37.67 4.19
N ASP A 381 10.97 38.19 5.23
CA ASP A 381 10.56 37.98 6.63
C ASP A 381 9.09 38.37 6.87
N ALA A 382 8.64 39.47 6.24
CA ALA A 382 7.26 39.93 6.31
C ALA A 382 6.26 38.94 5.67
N PHE A 383 6.68 38.23 4.63
CA PHE A 383 5.88 37.18 3.99
C PHE A 383 5.75 35.99 4.90
N GLU A 384 6.85 35.48 5.45
CA GLU A 384 6.85 34.35 6.38
C GLU A 384 6.02 34.66 7.64
N GLU A 385 6.13 35.86 8.19
CA GLU A 385 5.33 36.27 9.33
C GLU A 385 3.81 36.25 9.02
N ARG A 386 3.41 36.75 7.84
CA ARG A 386 2.01 36.72 7.40
C ARG A 386 1.51 35.30 7.20
N LYS A 387 2.31 34.41 6.60
CA LYS A 387 2.03 32.98 6.44
C LYS A 387 1.77 32.32 7.79
N VAL A 388 2.71 32.45 8.72
CA VAL A 388 2.60 31.84 10.05
C VAL A 388 1.36 32.33 10.81
N ARG A 389 1.05 33.63 10.73
CA ARG A 389 -0.18 34.19 11.33
C ARG A 389 -1.44 33.59 10.71
N LYS A 390 -1.48 33.41 9.38
CA LYS A 390 -2.62 32.81 8.69
C LYS A 390 -2.79 31.36 9.07
N MET A 391 -1.71 30.57 9.08
CA MET A 391 -1.73 29.19 9.52
C MET A 391 -2.27 29.05 10.95
N ALA A 392 -1.77 29.87 11.87
CA ALA A 392 -2.24 29.85 13.26
C ALA A 392 -3.72 30.19 13.38
N ALA A 393 -4.21 31.16 12.60
CA ALA A 393 -5.64 31.53 12.57
C ALA A 393 -6.51 30.37 12.07
N GLU A 394 -6.11 29.70 10.96
CA GLU A 394 -6.84 28.56 10.41
C GLU A 394 -6.86 27.38 11.36
N VAL A 395 -5.72 27.00 11.94
CA VAL A 395 -5.68 25.91 12.94
C VAL A 395 -6.56 26.22 14.13
N THR A 396 -6.57 27.47 14.60
CA THR A 396 -7.46 27.90 15.68
C THR A 396 -8.93 27.79 15.28
N ARG A 397 -9.30 28.16 14.06
CA ARG A 397 -10.65 28.02 13.53
C ARG A 397 -11.07 26.54 13.53
N TYR A 398 -10.27 25.65 12.96
CA TYR A 398 -10.56 24.22 12.94
C TYR A 398 -10.64 23.62 14.36
N TYR A 399 -9.81 24.07 15.27
CA TYR A 399 -9.85 23.63 16.65
C TYR A 399 -11.18 23.97 17.32
N GLN A 400 -11.72 25.18 17.13
CA GLN A 400 -13.04 25.57 17.66
C GLN A 400 -14.18 24.78 16.99
N MET A 401 -14.09 24.53 15.69
CA MET A 401 -15.06 23.70 14.98
C MET A 401 -15.07 22.28 15.53
N THR A 402 -13.89 21.68 15.75
CA THR A 402 -13.73 20.33 16.32
C THR A 402 -14.33 20.25 17.73
N LYS A 403 -14.06 21.23 18.58
CA LYS A 403 -14.67 21.30 19.92
C LYS A 403 -16.20 21.34 19.84
N LYS A 404 -16.74 22.11 18.91
CA LYS A 404 -18.19 22.18 18.71
C LYS A 404 -18.76 20.84 18.27
N ILE A 405 -18.15 20.15 17.30
CA ILE A 405 -18.59 18.83 16.85
C ILE A 405 -18.65 17.85 18.03
N LEU A 406 -17.61 17.80 18.85
CA LEU A 406 -17.56 16.91 20.00
C LEU A 406 -18.56 17.27 21.09
N ALA A 407 -18.76 18.56 21.37
CA ALA A 407 -19.74 19.02 22.35
C ALA A 407 -21.18 18.69 21.91
N ASP A 408 -21.51 18.90 20.62
CA ASP A 408 -22.81 18.61 20.04
C ASP A 408 -23.08 17.08 20.00
N ASN A 409 -22.04 16.24 19.96
CA ASN A 409 -22.11 14.78 19.91
C ASN A 409 -21.55 14.11 21.18
N ARG A 410 -21.69 14.75 22.32
CA ARG A 410 -21.12 14.30 23.60
C ARG A 410 -21.57 12.91 24.00
N GLU A 411 -22.82 12.55 23.81
CA GLU A 411 -23.34 11.22 24.11
C GLU A 411 -22.61 10.12 23.32
N PHE A 412 -22.33 10.37 22.04
CA PHE A 412 -21.59 9.43 21.20
C PHE A 412 -20.14 9.27 21.68
N LEU A 413 -19.48 10.40 22.04
CA LEU A 413 -18.13 10.40 22.59
C LEU A 413 -18.02 9.58 23.89
N ASP A 414 -18.93 9.80 24.82
CA ASP A 414 -18.90 9.11 26.11
C ASP A 414 -19.13 7.61 25.96
N LYS A 415 -20.15 7.18 25.20
CA LYS A 415 -20.44 5.77 24.95
C LYS A 415 -19.28 5.05 24.23
N LEU A 416 -18.66 5.71 23.25
CA LEU A 416 -17.54 5.15 22.52
C LEU A 416 -16.33 4.95 23.42
N ALA A 417 -15.99 5.97 24.24
CA ALA A 417 -14.90 5.90 25.20
C ALA A 417 -15.13 4.81 26.27
N GLU A 418 -16.36 4.70 26.79
CA GLU A 418 -16.71 3.64 27.73
C GLU A 418 -16.54 2.24 27.15
N GLU A 419 -16.94 2.03 25.89
CA GLU A 419 -16.80 0.74 25.24
C GLU A 419 -15.33 0.42 24.95
N LEU A 420 -14.52 1.42 24.59
CA LEU A 420 -13.07 1.27 24.42
C LEU A 420 -12.36 0.89 25.73
N VAL A 421 -12.79 1.44 26.87
CA VAL A 421 -12.23 1.05 28.19
C VAL A 421 -12.55 -0.42 28.49
N LYS A 422 -13.70 -0.95 28.05
CA LYS A 422 -14.11 -2.34 28.30
C LYS A 422 -13.42 -3.32 27.36
N LYS A 423 -13.35 -3.01 26.07
CA LYS A 423 -12.93 -3.94 25.02
C LYS A 423 -11.48 -3.74 24.54
N GLU A 424 -10.87 -2.63 24.90
CA GLU A 424 -9.53 -2.19 24.46
C GLU A 424 -9.42 -1.96 22.93
N THR A 425 -10.24 -2.62 22.11
CA THR A 425 -10.29 -2.46 20.66
C THR A 425 -11.73 -2.67 20.19
N ILE A 426 -12.22 -1.77 19.34
CA ILE A 426 -13.56 -1.83 18.73
C ILE A 426 -13.46 -1.66 17.21
N THR A 427 -14.40 -2.27 16.50
CA THR A 427 -14.45 -2.32 15.04
C THR A 427 -15.46 -1.32 14.48
N THR A 428 -15.46 -1.18 13.14
CA THR A 428 -16.44 -0.37 12.41
C THR A 428 -17.88 -0.71 12.81
N GLU A 429 -18.23 -2.01 12.87
CA GLU A 429 -19.59 -2.46 13.19
C GLU A 429 -20.00 -2.03 14.59
N GLU A 430 -19.09 -2.12 15.55
CA GLU A 430 -19.33 -1.70 16.92
C GLU A 430 -19.46 -0.17 17.03
N VAL A 431 -18.60 0.58 16.31
CA VAL A 431 -18.70 2.04 16.21
C VAL A 431 -20.06 2.44 15.62
N GLN A 432 -20.50 1.78 14.53
CA GLN A 432 -21.80 2.04 13.91
C GLN A 432 -22.96 1.67 14.82
N ALA A 433 -22.88 0.58 15.58
CA ALA A 433 -23.91 0.18 16.55
C ALA A 433 -24.06 1.22 17.66
N ILE A 434 -22.96 1.73 18.19
CA ILE A 434 -22.96 2.81 19.20
C ILE A 434 -23.55 4.09 18.60
N LYS A 435 -23.09 4.50 17.41
CA LYS A 435 -23.58 5.68 16.68
C LYS A 435 -25.09 5.66 16.49
N LYS A 436 -25.64 4.51 16.05
CA LYS A 436 -27.10 4.31 15.88
C LYS A 436 -27.89 4.42 17.18
N SER A 437 -27.25 4.18 18.33
CA SER A 437 -27.88 4.30 19.66
C SER A 437 -27.87 5.74 20.20
N CYS A 438 -27.29 6.70 19.49
CA CYS A 438 -27.09 8.07 19.89
C CYS A 438 -27.83 9.03 18.97
N LYS A 439 -28.19 10.22 19.50
CA LYS A 439 -28.65 11.32 18.66
C LYS A 439 -27.45 12.04 18.06
N ILE A 440 -27.22 11.87 16.75
CA ILE A 440 -26.13 12.51 16.05
C ILE A 440 -26.54 13.90 15.54
N VAL A 441 -25.69 14.88 15.82
CA VAL A 441 -25.78 16.23 15.27
C VAL A 441 -24.80 16.36 14.13
N ASN A 442 -25.32 16.43 12.90
CA ASN A 442 -24.47 16.58 11.71
C ASN A 442 -23.79 17.94 11.70
N PHE A 443 -22.60 17.99 11.15
CA PHE A 443 -21.83 19.21 10.98
C PHE A 443 -21.73 19.57 9.48
N THR A 444 -21.97 20.84 9.19
CA THR A 444 -21.72 21.43 7.85
C THR A 444 -20.82 22.65 8.02
N PHE A 445 -19.85 22.80 7.10
CA PHE A 445 -18.91 23.93 7.07
C PHE A 445 -19.59 25.25 6.84
#